data_f115e0466e3564d90387e5fbcec5ad16
#
_entry.id   f115e0466e3564d90387e5fbcec5ad16
#
_cell.length_a   1.000
_cell.length_b   1.000
_cell.length_c   1.000
_cell.angle_alpha   90.00
_cell.angle_beta   90.00
_cell.angle_gamma   90.00
#
_symmetry.space_group_name_H-M   'P 1'
#
loop_
_entity.id
_entity.type
_entity.pdbx_description
1 polymer ?
#
loop_
_entity_poly.entity_id
_entity_poly.type
_entity_poly.pdbx_seq_one_letter_code
_entity_poly.pdbx_strand_id
1 'polypeptide(L)'
;AARLPVPETGPNSGRERFVLGLPGNPLAAYTALYSYLPPLLAGMRDMPLPELDSAVLGDPVDTLRKSAGARLLPVSVRDGVAYPLPKSASHMLSSLAAATHCAVLDDSSVRGSAHEVGARVPIIPVL
;
A
#
# COMPACT_ATOMS: atom_id res chain seq x y z
N ALA A 1 -9.27 -5.75 -8.36
CA ALA A 1 -10.55 -6.25 -7.83
C ALA A 1 -11.59 -6.35 -8.94
N ALA A 2 -12.42 -7.34 -8.88
CA ALA A 2 -13.53 -7.54 -9.81
C ALA A 2 -14.85 -7.52 -9.05
N ARG A 3 -15.83 -6.82 -9.61
CA ARG A 3 -17.19 -6.84 -9.13
C ARG A 3 -17.89 -8.08 -9.70
N LEU A 4 -18.49 -8.88 -8.82
CA LEU A 4 -19.28 -10.03 -9.26
C LEU A 4 -20.69 -9.62 -9.65
N PRO A 5 -21.36 -10.36 -10.56
CA PRO A 5 -22.76 -10.13 -10.85
C PRO A 5 -23.62 -10.19 -9.56
N VAL A 6 -24.59 -9.28 -9.48
CA VAL A 6 -25.52 -9.25 -8.34
C VAL A 6 -26.54 -10.36 -8.52
N PRO A 7 -26.71 -11.28 -7.55
CA PRO A 7 -27.73 -12.31 -7.64
C PRO A 7 -29.14 -11.71 -7.63
N GLU A 8 -30.01 -12.18 -8.50
CA GLU A 8 -31.41 -11.75 -8.53
C GLU A 8 -32.28 -12.48 -7.48
N THR A 9 -31.83 -13.67 -7.07
CA THR A 9 -32.53 -14.53 -6.11
C THR A 9 -31.60 -15.10 -5.06
N GLY A 10 -32.14 -15.59 -3.98
CA GLY A 10 -31.39 -16.23 -2.89
C GLY A 10 -31.00 -15.29 -1.76
N PRO A 11 -30.25 -15.79 -0.73
CA PRO A 11 -29.93 -15.02 0.48
C PRO A 11 -29.00 -13.80 0.22
N ASN A 12 -28.30 -13.78 -0.93
CA ASN A 12 -27.43 -12.68 -1.32
C ASN A 12 -28.04 -11.81 -2.44
N SER A 13 -29.33 -11.93 -2.73
CA SER A 13 -29.99 -11.13 -3.75
C SER A 13 -29.88 -9.64 -3.46
N GLY A 14 -29.56 -8.85 -4.48
CA GLY A 14 -29.35 -7.40 -4.36
C GLY A 14 -28.05 -6.98 -3.67
N ARG A 15 -27.23 -7.91 -3.19
CA ARG A 15 -25.95 -7.58 -2.52
C ARG A 15 -24.80 -7.52 -3.52
N GLU A 16 -24.03 -6.46 -3.43
CA GLU A 16 -22.77 -6.34 -4.17
C GLU A 16 -21.71 -7.27 -3.59
N ARG A 17 -20.97 -7.91 -4.47
CA ARG A 17 -19.88 -8.82 -4.12
C ARG A 17 -18.65 -8.51 -4.96
N PHE A 18 -17.49 -8.61 -4.34
CA PHE A 18 -16.22 -8.36 -4.99
C PHE A 18 -15.27 -9.52 -4.79
N VAL A 19 -14.40 -9.72 -5.76
CA VAL A 19 -13.26 -10.62 -5.66
C VAL A 19 -11.98 -9.79 -5.77
N LEU A 20 -11.09 -9.94 -4.80
CA LEU A 20 -9.78 -9.33 -4.80
C LEU A 20 -8.74 -10.42 -5.07
N GLY A 21 -8.21 -10.46 -6.30
CA GLY A 21 -7.09 -11.34 -6.65
C GLY A 21 -5.78 -10.73 -6.18
N LEU A 22 -4.97 -11.51 -5.48
CA LEU A 22 -3.68 -11.08 -4.98
C LEU A 22 -2.54 -11.70 -5.79
N PRO A 23 -1.41 -10.99 -5.96
CA PRO A 23 -0.23 -11.57 -6.61
C PRO A 23 0.30 -12.80 -5.86
N GLY A 24 0.97 -13.70 -6.57
CA GLY A 24 1.57 -14.89 -5.98
C GLY A 24 2.81 -14.63 -5.12
N ASN A 25 3.50 -13.51 -5.34
CA ASN A 25 4.61 -13.09 -4.49
C ASN A 25 4.07 -12.64 -3.12
N PRO A 26 4.57 -13.20 -1.99
CA PRO A 26 4.02 -12.90 -0.67
C PRO A 26 4.06 -11.42 -0.30
N LEU A 27 5.15 -10.73 -0.55
CA LEU A 27 5.24 -9.29 -0.24
C LEU A 27 4.24 -8.49 -1.08
N ALA A 28 4.17 -8.76 -2.39
CA ALA A 28 3.23 -8.09 -3.27
C ALA A 28 1.77 -8.39 -2.88
N ALA A 29 1.48 -9.61 -2.43
CA ALA A 29 0.14 -9.97 -1.94
C ALA A 29 -0.25 -9.16 -0.71
N TYR A 30 0.63 -9.06 0.29
CA TYR A 30 0.37 -8.27 1.50
C TYR A 30 0.26 -6.78 1.21
N THR A 31 1.15 -6.22 0.40
CA THR A 31 1.09 -4.80 0.06
C THR A 31 -0.16 -4.46 -0.75
N ALA A 32 -0.59 -5.33 -1.66
CA ALA A 32 -1.85 -5.18 -2.38
C ALA A 32 -3.05 -5.24 -1.43
N LEU A 33 -3.05 -6.18 -0.49
CA LEU A 33 -4.12 -6.30 0.49
C LEU A 33 -4.25 -5.03 1.35
N TYR A 34 -3.15 -4.53 1.89
CA TYR A 34 -3.16 -3.32 2.74
C TYR A 34 -3.56 -2.06 1.96
N SER A 35 -3.27 -1.99 0.67
CA SER A 35 -3.63 -0.82 -0.13
C SER A 35 -5.06 -0.86 -0.67
N TYR A 36 -5.57 -2.03 -1.05
CA TYR A 36 -6.88 -2.13 -1.71
C TYR A 36 -8.02 -2.46 -0.76
N LEU A 37 -7.77 -3.25 0.28
CA LEU A 37 -8.85 -3.69 1.16
C LEU A 37 -9.53 -2.56 1.93
N PRO A 38 -8.80 -1.61 2.58
CA PRO A 38 -9.46 -0.55 3.32
C PRO A 38 -10.38 0.35 2.47
N PRO A 39 -9.97 0.86 1.29
CA PRO A 39 -10.86 1.65 0.46
C PRO A 39 -12.02 0.83 -0.11
N LEU A 40 -11.82 -0.45 -0.42
CA LEU A 40 -12.90 -1.32 -0.87
C LEU A 40 -13.96 -1.51 0.21
N LEU A 41 -13.54 -1.79 1.44
CA LEU A 41 -14.46 -1.94 2.58
C LEU A 41 -15.18 -0.64 2.90
N ALA A 42 -14.51 0.49 2.82
CA ALA A 42 -15.13 1.80 3.01
C ALA A 42 -16.23 2.03 1.96
N GLY A 43 -15.94 1.76 0.69
CA GLY A 43 -16.92 1.88 -0.38
C GLY A 43 -18.12 0.95 -0.21
N MET A 44 -17.90 -0.29 0.23
CA MET A 44 -18.98 -1.25 0.49
C MET A 44 -19.86 -0.86 1.68
N ARG A 45 -19.39 -0.01 2.57
CA ARG A 45 -20.11 0.47 3.77
C ARG A 45 -20.62 1.89 3.63
N ASP A 46 -20.55 2.47 2.44
CA ASP A 46 -20.86 3.89 2.19
C ASP A 46 -20.12 4.85 3.15
N MET A 47 -18.89 4.49 3.49
CA MET A 47 -18.02 5.32 4.33
C MET A 47 -17.06 6.13 3.48
N PRO A 48 -16.58 7.29 3.98
CA PRO A 48 -15.53 8.03 3.29
C PRO A 48 -14.29 7.18 3.07
N LEU A 49 -13.54 7.46 1.99
CA LEU A 49 -12.25 6.83 1.77
C LEU A 49 -11.31 7.14 2.95
N PRO A 50 -10.53 6.15 3.41
CA PRO A 50 -9.53 6.38 4.45
C PRO A 50 -8.53 7.44 4.02
N GLU A 51 -8.29 8.41 4.87
CA GLU A 51 -7.20 9.36 4.68
C GLU A 51 -5.87 8.69 5.02
N LEU A 52 -4.86 8.93 4.20
CA LEU A 52 -3.53 8.43 4.43
C LEU A 52 -2.76 9.41 5.31
N ASP A 53 -2.12 8.90 6.36
CA ASP A 53 -1.12 9.65 7.09
C ASP A 53 0.11 9.88 6.22
N SER A 54 0.98 10.76 6.66
CA SER A 54 2.24 11.04 5.99
C SER A 54 3.41 11.00 6.98
N ALA A 55 4.58 10.68 6.45
CA ALA A 55 5.83 10.71 7.18
C ALA A 55 6.93 11.32 6.33
N VAL A 56 7.99 11.74 6.98
CA VAL A 56 9.18 12.30 6.31
C VAL A 56 10.19 11.16 6.11
N LEU A 57 10.74 11.03 4.91
CA LEU A 57 11.78 10.04 4.64
C LEU A 57 13.04 10.35 5.46
N GLY A 58 13.51 9.36 6.23
CA GLY A 58 14.72 9.46 7.02
C GLY A 58 15.99 9.04 6.28
N ASP A 59 15.85 8.21 5.26
CA ASP A 59 16.94 7.71 4.42
C ASP A 59 16.58 7.85 2.94
N PRO A 60 17.57 8.03 2.05
CA PRO A 60 17.29 8.09 0.62
C PRO A 60 16.81 6.74 0.09
N VAL A 61 15.89 6.78 -0.86
CA VAL A 61 15.37 5.60 -1.54
C VAL A 61 15.97 5.52 -2.93
N ASP A 62 16.40 4.33 -3.32
CA ASP A 62 16.93 4.10 -4.67
C ASP A 62 15.82 4.29 -5.72
N THR A 63 16.02 5.29 -6.57
CA THR A 63 15.09 5.69 -7.64
C THR A 63 15.37 5.00 -8.98
N LEU A 64 16.43 4.22 -9.07
CA LEU A 64 16.89 3.65 -10.34
C LEU A 64 15.95 2.62 -10.94
N ARG A 65 14.99 2.12 -10.19
CA ARG A 65 13.93 1.27 -10.72
C ARG A 65 12.77 2.11 -11.20
N LYS A 66 12.79 2.46 -12.46
CA LYS A 66 11.65 3.04 -13.15
C LYS A 66 10.56 1.97 -13.32
N SER A 67 9.67 1.89 -12.37
CA SER A 67 8.41 1.18 -12.56
C SER A 67 7.31 2.20 -12.83
N ALA A 68 6.48 1.95 -13.84
CA ALA A 68 5.29 2.76 -14.05
C ALA A 68 4.34 2.59 -12.85
N GLY A 69 3.90 3.69 -12.24
CA GLY A 69 2.95 3.68 -11.14
C GLY A 69 3.57 3.79 -9.75
N ALA A 70 2.71 3.83 -8.75
CA ALA A 70 3.11 3.94 -7.35
C ALA A 70 3.77 2.66 -6.86
N ARG A 71 4.81 2.82 -6.05
CA ARG A 71 5.55 1.73 -5.41
C ARG A 71 5.29 1.75 -3.91
N LEU A 72 5.05 0.58 -3.33
CA LEU A 72 4.93 0.43 -1.88
C LEU A 72 6.24 -0.09 -1.30
N LEU A 73 6.77 0.64 -0.35
CA LEU A 73 8.02 0.32 0.31
C LEU A 73 7.78 0.08 1.79
N PRO A 74 8.13 -1.11 2.33
CA PRO A 74 8.07 -1.33 3.77
C PRO A 74 9.01 -0.38 4.52
N VAL A 75 8.47 0.30 5.53
CA VAL A 75 9.21 1.27 6.34
C VAL A 75 8.91 1.06 7.82
N SER A 76 9.82 1.50 8.67
CA SER A 76 9.58 1.68 10.08
C SER A 76 9.38 3.16 10.37
N VAL A 77 8.22 3.54 10.89
CA VAL A 77 7.93 4.93 11.23
C VAL A 77 8.16 5.16 12.71
N ARG A 78 9.00 6.12 13.03
CA ARG A 78 9.27 6.58 14.40
C ARG A 78 9.29 8.11 14.44
N ASP A 79 8.51 8.68 15.33
CA ASP A 79 8.42 10.13 15.52
C ASP A 79 8.14 10.91 14.21
N GLY A 80 7.26 10.37 13.37
CA GLY A 80 6.90 10.97 12.08
C GLY A 80 7.93 10.80 10.97
N VAL A 81 8.99 10.03 11.21
CA VAL A 81 10.05 9.75 10.24
C VAL A 81 9.97 8.30 9.77
N ALA A 82 9.94 8.11 8.46
CA ALA A 82 9.92 6.80 7.83
C ALA A 82 11.33 6.34 7.45
N TYR A 83 11.74 5.22 7.99
CA TYR A 83 13.03 4.59 7.70
C TYR A 83 12.82 3.36 6.83
N PRO A 84 13.30 3.37 5.57
CA PRO A 84 13.23 2.19 4.71
C PRO A 84 13.93 0.99 5.35
N LEU A 85 13.30 -0.16 5.27
CA LEU A 85 13.89 -1.40 5.75
C LEU A 85 14.88 -1.95 4.72
N PRO A 86 15.94 -2.64 5.17
CA PRO A 86 16.94 -3.19 4.25
C PRO A 86 16.31 -4.12 3.21
N LYS A 87 16.65 -3.93 1.95
CA LYS A 87 16.24 -4.82 0.87
C LYS A 87 17.12 -6.06 0.88
N SER A 88 16.52 -7.18 1.18
CA SER A 88 17.09 -8.45 0.80
C SER A 88 16.01 -9.26 0.12
N ALA A 89 16.28 -9.68 -1.12
CA ALA A 89 15.29 -10.35 -1.97
C ALA A 89 14.74 -11.64 -1.34
N SER A 90 15.54 -12.32 -0.53
CA SER A 90 15.14 -13.53 0.19
C SER A 90 14.38 -13.27 1.49
N HIS A 91 14.29 -12.00 1.94
CA HIS A 91 13.76 -11.63 3.25
C HIS A 91 12.65 -10.59 3.19
N MET A 92 11.94 -10.51 2.07
CA MET A 92 10.89 -9.51 1.88
C MET A 92 9.75 -9.67 2.89
N LEU A 93 9.42 -10.90 3.30
CA LEU A 93 8.44 -11.14 4.36
C LEU A 93 8.94 -10.70 5.73
N SER A 94 10.22 -10.92 6.05
CA SER A 94 10.78 -10.45 7.31
C SER A 94 10.86 -8.92 7.37
N SER A 95 11.13 -8.25 6.24
CA SER A 95 11.03 -6.80 6.15
C SER A 95 9.61 -6.31 6.40
N LEU A 96 8.60 -6.98 5.85
CA LEU A 96 7.21 -6.64 6.09
C LEU A 96 6.81 -6.91 7.55
N ALA A 97 7.29 -8.00 8.15
CA ALA A 97 7.03 -8.30 9.56
C ALA A 97 7.67 -7.27 10.53
N ALA A 98 8.79 -6.68 10.14
CA ALA A 98 9.46 -5.61 10.89
C ALA A 98 8.91 -4.21 10.57
N ALA A 99 8.13 -4.08 9.51
CA ALA A 99 7.56 -2.79 9.11
C ALA A 99 6.41 -2.38 10.01
N THR A 100 6.28 -1.09 10.25
CA THR A 100 5.08 -0.49 10.86
C THR A 100 4.11 0.02 9.81
N HIS A 101 4.64 0.44 8.67
CA HIS A 101 3.90 1.04 7.56
C HIS A 101 4.51 0.65 6.21
N CYS A 102 3.77 0.90 5.14
CA CYS A 102 4.30 0.97 3.79
C CYS A 102 4.26 2.42 3.31
N ALA A 103 5.37 2.94 2.83
CA ALA A 103 5.43 4.24 2.19
C ALA A 103 4.96 4.13 0.74
N VAL A 104 4.16 5.08 0.30
CA VAL A 104 3.70 5.18 -1.09
C VAL A 104 4.65 6.09 -1.85
N LEU A 105 5.38 5.54 -2.78
CA LEU A 105 6.32 6.26 -3.62
C LEU A 105 5.72 6.37 -5.02
N ASP A 106 5.38 7.58 -5.42
CA ASP A 106 4.75 7.85 -6.71
C ASP A 106 5.74 8.52 -7.66
N ASP A 107 5.89 7.93 -8.85
CA ASP A 107 6.75 8.49 -9.91
C ASP A 107 6.20 9.81 -10.48
N SER A 108 4.93 10.13 -10.29
CA SER A 108 4.36 11.40 -10.74
C SER A 108 4.87 12.60 -9.96
N SER A 109 5.39 12.37 -8.76
CA SER A 109 6.10 13.38 -7.98
C SER A 109 7.56 13.57 -8.41
N VAL A 110 7.93 13.06 -9.53
CA VAL A 110 9.26 12.84 -10.13
C VAL A 110 10.00 14.11 -10.53
N ARG A 111 9.78 15.18 -9.91
CA ARG A 111 10.75 16.25 -10.11
C ARG A 111 11.76 16.28 -8.96
N GLY A 112 12.52 15.18 -8.86
CA GLY A 112 13.81 15.12 -8.20
C GLY A 112 13.81 14.93 -6.69
N SER A 113 12.75 15.20 -5.95
CA SER A 113 12.83 15.25 -4.47
C SER A 113 11.97 14.23 -3.73
N ALA A 114 11.11 13.49 -4.41
CA ALA A 114 10.15 12.59 -3.75
C ALA A 114 10.77 11.37 -3.06
N HIS A 115 12.03 11.08 -3.33
CA HIS A 115 12.75 9.94 -2.77
C HIS A 115 13.98 10.35 -1.95
N GLU A 116 14.13 11.64 -1.72
CA GLU A 116 15.25 12.19 -0.95
C GLU A 116 14.90 12.26 0.54
N VAL A 117 15.92 12.29 1.37
CA VAL A 117 15.77 12.55 2.80
C VAL A 117 15.04 13.88 3.02
N GLY A 118 14.05 13.87 3.87
CA GLY A 118 13.22 15.03 4.15
C GLY A 118 11.97 15.15 3.28
N ALA A 119 11.82 14.33 2.23
CA ALA A 119 10.59 14.29 1.44
C ALA A 119 9.42 13.73 2.25
N ARG A 120 8.25 14.35 2.14
CA ARG A 120 7.04 13.86 2.78
C ARG A 120 6.35 12.84 1.86
N VAL A 121 6.04 11.68 2.40
CA VAL A 121 5.41 10.59 1.67
C VAL A 121 4.16 10.08 2.39
N PRO A 122 3.10 9.68 1.66
CA PRO A 122 1.97 8.99 2.27
C PRO A 122 2.41 7.64 2.84
N ILE A 123 1.80 7.24 3.94
CA ILE A 123 2.06 5.96 4.59
C ILE A 123 0.76 5.20 4.83
N ILE A 124 0.83 3.88 4.68
CA ILE A 124 -0.27 2.95 4.93
C ILE A 124 0.14 2.05 6.10
N PRO A 125 -0.65 1.96 7.19
CA PRO A 125 -0.31 1.10 8.31
C PRO A 125 -0.32 -0.38 7.90
N VAL A 126 0.65 -1.12 8.42
CA VAL A 126 0.72 -2.59 8.31
C VAL A 126 0.08 -3.17 9.56
N LEU A 127 -0.89 -4.02 9.36
CA LEU A 127 -1.62 -4.68 10.45
C LEU A 127 -0.86 -5.86 11.00
#